data_700de7512ba7ceb8decf547748ee7cd3
#
_entry.id   700de7512ba7ceb8decf547748ee7cd3
#
_cell.length_a   1.000
_cell.length_b   1.000
_cell.length_c   1.000
_cell.angle_alpha   90.00
_cell.angle_beta   90.00
_cell.angle_gamma   90.00
#
_symmetry.space_group_name_H-M   'P 1'
#
loop_
_entity.id
_entity.type
_entity.pdbx_description
1 polymer ?
#
loop_
_entity_poly.entity_id
_entity_poly.type
_entity_poly.pdbx_seq_one_letter_code
_entity_poly.pdbx_strand_id
1 'polypeptide(L)'
;MHSASGAAVAALAKGAEILKTIIGEAEIALGGIRWKAEYETDEKVFCEEVLAPLLRRMGFLAVRYTHGVRENGRDFTFSELTSFGVMRHYGLQAKAGDVSGGVNSAIDELIGQADDAFKMPYYEIASTEPRYISTFIVAISGRFTSNAKDKIVQKVPRGVWGSLLFLDRELILELIGRYWAVS
;
A
#
# COMPACT_ATOMS: atom_id res chain seq x y z
N MET A 1 6.24 50.18 9.88
CA MET A 1 5.31 49.27 9.19
C MET A 1 5.75 47.77 9.21
N HIS A 2 6.47 47.27 10.25
CA HIS A 2 6.98 45.88 10.31
C HIS A 2 6.26 44.95 11.28
N SER A 3 5.29 45.44 12.07
CA SER A 3 4.64 44.58 13.11
C SER A 3 3.50 43.70 12.63
N ALA A 4 2.79 44.10 11.56
CA ALA A 4 1.64 43.35 11.04
C ALA A 4 2.02 42.04 10.34
N SER A 5 3.20 41.96 9.70
CA SER A 5 3.71 40.75 9.03
C SER A 5 4.05 39.64 10.01
N GLY A 6 4.66 39.99 11.17
CA GLY A 6 5.03 38.99 12.19
C GLY A 6 3.80 38.34 12.85
N ALA A 7 2.76 39.15 13.12
CA ALA A 7 1.52 38.65 13.69
C ALA A 7 0.77 37.69 12.72
N ALA A 8 0.77 38.01 11.43
CA ALA A 8 0.17 37.15 10.40
C ALA A 8 0.91 35.81 10.26
N VAL A 9 2.24 35.82 10.26
CA VAL A 9 3.05 34.60 10.21
C VAL A 9 2.82 33.72 11.45
N ALA A 10 2.77 34.32 12.65
CA ALA A 10 2.50 33.62 13.89
C ALA A 10 1.08 33.00 13.90
N ALA A 11 0.08 33.70 13.35
CA ALA A 11 -1.29 33.19 13.24
C ALA A 11 -1.38 32.01 12.26
N LEU A 12 -0.65 32.05 11.13
CA LEU A 12 -0.56 30.95 10.16
C LEU A 12 0.12 29.73 10.77
N ALA A 13 1.23 29.91 11.50
CA ALA A 13 1.92 28.82 12.18
C ALA A 13 1.04 28.14 13.22
N LYS A 14 0.31 28.93 14.03
CA LYS A 14 -0.64 28.42 15.00
C LYS A 14 -1.81 27.69 14.34
N GLY A 15 -2.33 28.20 13.22
CA GLY A 15 -3.36 27.52 12.42
C GLY A 15 -2.89 26.18 11.86
N ALA A 16 -1.65 26.12 11.38
CA ALA A 16 -1.05 24.86 10.90
C ALA A 16 -0.89 23.81 12.00
N GLU A 17 -0.50 24.21 13.22
CA GLU A 17 -0.43 23.30 14.37
C GLU A 17 -1.81 22.77 14.80
N ILE A 18 -2.84 23.63 14.81
CA ILE A 18 -4.22 23.23 15.10
C ILE A 18 -4.71 22.23 14.05
N LEU A 19 -4.45 22.47 12.76
CA LEU A 19 -4.81 21.55 11.69
C LEU A 19 -4.13 20.20 11.81
N LYS A 20 -2.85 20.16 12.16
CA LYS A 20 -2.12 18.91 12.43
C LYS A 20 -2.74 18.13 13.59
N THR A 21 -3.14 18.81 14.66
CA THR A 21 -3.80 18.18 15.81
C THR A 21 -5.14 17.59 15.41
N ILE A 22 -5.98 18.34 14.69
CA ILE A 22 -7.29 17.89 14.23
C ILE A 22 -7.16 16.70 13.28
N ILE A 23 -6.19 16.74 12.34
CA ILE A 23 -5.93 15.62 11.42
C ILE A 23 -5.49 14.39 12.22
N GLY A 24 -4.59 14.54 13.20
CA GLY A 24 -4.14 13.44 14.04
C GLY A 24 -5.27 12.83 14.88
N GLU A 25 -6.15 13.65 15.43
CA GLU A 25 -7.33 13.18 16.17
C GLU A 25 -8.34 12.48 15.25
N ALA A 26 -8.55 12.98 14.04
CA ALA A 26 -9.40 12.35 13.03
C ALA A 26 -8.81 11.01 12.55
N GLU A 27 -7.50 10.93 12.34
CA GLU A 27 -6.81 9.67 11.99
C GLU A 27 -6.94 8.62 13.10
N ILE A 28 -6.88 9.03 14.38
CA ILE A 28 -7.12 8.15 15.54
C ILE A 28 -8.58 7.71 15.60
N ALA A 29 -9.52 8.64 15.41
CA ALA A 29 -10.95 8.35 15.48
C ALA A 29 -11.44 7.46 14.33
N LEU A 30 -10.86 7.63 13.13
CA LEU A 30 -11.24 6.87 11.94
C LEU A 30 -10.63 5.48 11.86
N GLY A 31 -9.46 5.25 12.45
CA GLY A 31 -8.74 4.02 12.19
C GLY A 31 -8.21 3.26 13.39
N GLY A 32 -8.23 3.81 14.59
CA GLY A 32 -7.58 3.19 15.75
C GLY A 32 -6.05 3.02 15.57
N ILE A 33 -5.48 3.48 14.46
CA ILE A 33 -4.05 3.49 14.18
C ILE A 33 -3.61 4.92 13.85
N ARG A 34 -2.58 5.39 14.55
CA ARG A 34 -1.93 6.65 14.22
C ARG A 34 -0.87 6.39 13.17
N TRP A 35 -0.96 7.10 12.02
CA TRP A 35 0.08 7.01 11.00
C TRP A 35 1.42 7.52 11.54
N LYS A 36 2.45 6.68 11.48
CA LYS A 36 3.80 7.02 11.93
C LYS A 36 4.65 7.41 10.74
N ALA A 37 5.55 8.40 10.91
CA ALA A 37 6.52 8.79 9.88
C ALA A 37 7.45 7.62 9.48
N GLU A 38 7.69 6.69 10.38
CA GLU A 38 8.48 5.48 10.16
C GLU A 38 7.94 4.61 9.02
N TYR A 39 6.62 4.57 8.83
CA TYR A 39 6.00 3.82 7.71
C TYR A 39 6.42 4.35 6.33
N GLU A 40 6.84 5.61 6.24
CA GLU A 40 7.28 6.23 4.99
C GLU A 40 8.79 6.02 4.72
N THR A 41 9.52 5.44 5.66
CA THR A 41 10.97 5.22 5.57
C THR A 41 11.39 3.78 5.80
N ASP A 42 10.55 2.98 6.45
CA ASP A 42 10.81 1.57 6.74
C ASP A 42 9.68 0.68 6.19
N GLU A 43 9.97 0.03 5.07
CA GLU A 43 9.04 -0.85 4.36
C GLU A 43 8.63 -2.04 5.23
N LYS A 44 9.55 -2.60 6.02
CA LYS A 44 9.27 -3.73 6.90
C LYS A 44 8.27 -3.35 7.98
N VAL A 45 8.49 -2.22 8.65
CA VAL A 45 7.57 -1.70 9.68
C VAL A 45 6.19 -1.42 9.07
N PHE A 46 6.15 -0.82 7.88
CA PHE A 46 4.90 -0.61 7.14
C PHE A 46 4.17 -1.93 6.83
N CYS A 47 4.90 -2.95 6.38
CA CYS A 47 4.34 -4.26 6.11
C CYS A 47 3.79 -4.94 7.37
N GLU A 48 4.57 -4.95 8.47
CA GLU A 48 4.24 -5.69 9.68
C GLU A 48 3.15 -5.01 10.53
N GLU A 49 3.21 -3.69 10.66
CA GLU A 49 2.28 -2.94 11.51
C GLU A 49 1.01 -2.47 10.79
N VAL A 50 1.05 -2.29 9.46
CA VAL A 50 -0.09 -1.75 8.71
C VAL A 50 -0.67 -2.80 7.77
N LEU A 51 0.08 -3.25 6.76
CA LEU A 51 -0.48 -4.06 5.68
C LEU A 51 -0.93 -5.44 6.15
N ALA A 52 -0.09 -6.17 6.90
CA ALA A 52 -0.43 -7.52 7.34
C ALA A 52 -1.68 -7.57 8.24
N PRO A 53 -1.81 -6.69 9.27
CA PRO A 53 -3.04 -6.65 10.08
C PRO A 53 -4.25 -6.17 9.28
N LEU A 54 -4.09 -5.18 8.38
CA LEU A 54 -5.18 -4.67 7.55
C LEU A 54 -5.76 -5.78 6.66
N LEU A 55 -4.92 -6.47 5.92
CA LEU A 55 -5.35 -7.57 5.03
C LEU A 55 -6.12 -8.67 5.80
N ARG A 56 -5.65 -9.02 7.01
CA ARG A 56 -6.37 -9.99 7.87
C ARG A 56 -7.73 -9.46 8.31
N ARG A 57 -7.82 -8.19 8.69
CA ARG A 57 -9.09 -7.55 9.10
C ARG A 57 -10.07 -7.37 7.93
N MET A 58 -9.58 -7.23 6.72
CA MET A 58 -10.39 -7.23 5.50
C MET A 58 -10.97 -8.62 5.18
N GLY A 59 -10.57 -9.67 5.91
CA GLY A 59 -11.09 -11.01 5.74
C GLY A 59 -10.34 -11.85 4.70
N PHE A 60 -9.19 -11.40 4.23
CA PHE A 60 -8.37 -12.23 3.34
C PHE A 60 -7.82 -13.45 4.06
N LEU A 61 -7.76 -14.55 3.33
CA LEU A 61 -7.30 -15.85 3.79
C LEU A 61 -5.81 -16.03 3.50
N ALA A 62 -5.13 -16.83 4.33
CA ALA A 62 -3.74 -17.22 4.13
C ALA A 62 -2.80 -16.02 3.91
N VAL A 63 -3.03 -14.89 4.61
CA VAL A 63 -2.19 -13.70 4.52
C VAL A 63 -0.79 -14.02 5.02
N ARG A 64 0.16 -14.00 4.11
CA ARG A 64 1.54 -14.36 4.34
C ARG A 64 2.47 -13.24 3.88
N TYR A 65 3.24 -12.71 4.81
CA TYR A 65 4.35 -11.81 4.53
C TYR A 65 5.60 -12.65 4.29
N THR A 66 6.19 -12.50 3.12
CA THR A 66 7.43 -13.18 2.72
C THR A 66 8.55 -12.14 2.68
N HIS A 67 9.55 -12.29 3.54
CA HIS A 67 10.72 -11.43 3.53
C HIS A 67 11.93 -12.31 3.26
N GLY A 68 12.66 -12.03 2.16
CA GLY A 68 13.91 -12.76 1.85
C GLY A 68 14.07 -13.21 0.39
N VAL A 69 15.01 -14.09 0.14
CA VAL A 69 15.66 -14.43 -1.14
C VAL A 69 14.75 -15.04 -2.23
N ARG A 70 13.46 -15.28 -1.97
CA ARG A 70 12.53 -15.90 -2.94
C ARG A 70 11.18 -15.20 -3.00
N GLU A 71 11.18 -13.89 -3.02
CA GLU A 71 9.94 -13.10 -3.04
C GLU A 71 9.26 -13.10 -4.41
N ASN A 72 10.00 -13.36 -5.49
CA ASN A 72 9.47 -13.37 -6.87
C ASN A 72 8.58 -12.16 -7.16
N GLY A 73 9.03 -10.96 -6.75
CA GLY A 73 8.32 -9.71 -6.93
C GLY A 73 7.12 -9.49 -6.00
N ARG A 74 7.01 -10.23 -4.88
CA ARG A 74 5.88 -10.14 -3.95
C ARG A 74 6.34 -10.17 -2.50
N ASP A 75 5.94 -9.17 -1.72
CA ASP A 75 6.11 -9.19 -0.26
C ASP A 75 5.00 -9.96 0.44
N PHE A 76 3.80 -9.97 -0.15
CA PHE A 76 2.66 -10.71 0.37
C PHE A 76 2.03 -11.61 -0.68
N THR A 77 1.53 -12.75 -0.19
CA THR A 77 0.54 -13.57 -0.88
C THR A 77 -0.66 -13.77 0.03
N PHE A 78 -1.86 -13.75 -0.53
CA PHE A 78 -3.10 -14.00 0.19
C PHE A 78 -4.21 -14.39 -0.79
N SER A 79 -5.33 -14.85 -0.25
CA SER A 79 -6.43 -15.38 -1.05
C SER A 79 -7.77 -14.86 -0.58
N GLU A 80 -8.76 -14.90 -1.44
CA GLU A 80 -10.14 -14.54 -1.18
C GLU A 80 -11.05 -15.64 -1.73
N LEU A 81 -12.04 -16.05 -0.96
CA LEU A 81 -13.13 -16.87 -1.47
C LEU A 81 -14.18 -15.96 -2.09
N THR A 82 -14.29 -15.98 -3.41
CA THR A 82 -15.27 -15.15 -4.12
C THR A 82 -16.70 -15.60 -3.84
N SER A 83 -17.68 -14.74 -4.13
CA SER A 83 -19.12 -15.08 -4.04
C SER A 83 -19.52 -16.27 -4.92
N PHE A 84 -18.71 -16.64 -5.89
CA PHE A 84 -18.92 -17.83 -6.73
C PHE A 84 -18.27 -19.11 -6.18
N GLY A 85 -17.71 -19.08 -4.97
CA GLY A 85 -17.04 -20.24 -4.35
C GLY A 85 -15.67 -20.56 -4.96
N VAL A 86 -15.08 -19.64 -5.72
CA VAL A 86 -13.76 -19.80 -6.35
C VAL A 86 -12.72 -19.03 -5.55
N MET A 87 -11.58 -19.66 -5.29
CA MET A 87 -10.43 -18.99 -4.67
C MET A 87 -9.76 -18.08 -5.67
N ARG A 88 -9.60 -16.81 -5.30
CA ARG A 88 -8.79 -15.82 -6.00
C ARG A 88 -7.50 -15.58 -5.23
N HIS A 89 -6.39 -15.55 -5.94
CA HIS A 89 -5.06 -15.40 -5.36
C HIS A 89 -4.47 -14.03 -5.69
N TYR A 90 -3.86 -13.40 -4.70
CA TYR A 90 -3.29 -12.07 -4.76
C TYR A 90 -1.80 -12.09 -4.45
N GLY A 91 -1.05 -11.26 -5.16
CA GLY A 91 0.29 -10.86 -4.77
C GLY A 91 0.30 -9.37 -4.46
N LEU A 92 1.09 -8.94 -3.48
CA LEU A 92 1.25 -7.53 -3.16
C LEU A 92 2.73 -7.22 -2.99
N GLN A 93 3.17 -6.13 -3.61
CA GLN A 93 4.47 -5.50 -3.39
C GLN A 93 4.27 -4.21 -2.61
N ALA A 94 5.02 -4.05 -1.54
CA ALA A 94 5.03 -2.85 -0.73
C ALA A 94 6.21 -1.94 -1.11
N LYS A 95 6.04 -0.63 -0.92
CA LYS A 95 7.13 0.34 -0.96
C LYS A 95 6.93 1.41 0.11
N ALA A 96 7.99 1.75 0.83
CA ALA A 96 7.98 2.89 1.73
C ALA A 96 8.11 4.21 0.96
N GLY A 97 7.36 5.23 1.38
CA GLY A 97 7.41 6.57 0.81
C GLY A 97 6.66 6.75 -0.51
N ASP A 98 7.01 7.81 -1.22
CA ASP A 98 6.38 8.23 -2.47
C ASP A 98 6.95 7.51 -3.69
N VAL A 99 6.10 7.21 -4.67
CA VAL A 99 6.52 6.73 -5.98
C VAL A 99 6.29 7.82 -7.02
N SER A 100 7.40 8.32 -7.57
CA SER A 100 7.40 9.39 -8.58
C SER A 100 7.59 8.84 -9.98
N GLY A 101 6.77 9.31 -10.91
CA GLY A 101 6.94 9.03 -12.34
C GLY A 101 8.16 9.69 -12.98
N GLY A 102 8.86 10.59 -12.26
CA GLY A 102 10.13 11.16 -12.68
C GLY A 102 11.33 10.22 -12.48
N VAL A 103 11.21 9.22 -11.59
CA VAL A 103 12.26 8.26 -11.26
C VAL A 103 11.99 6.96 -12.02
N ASN A 104 12.60 6.81 -13.20
CA ASN A 104 12.37 5.64 -14.05
C ASN A 104 12.80 4.32 -13.37
N SER A 105 13.85 4.32 -12.55
CA SER A 105 14.34 3.11 -11.87
C SER A 105 13.30 2.48 -10.93
N ALA A 106 12.58 3.29 -10.15
CA ALA A 106 11.52 2.79 -9.26
C ALA A 106 10.32 2.23 -10.06
N ILE A 107 9.98 2.88 -11.17
CA ILE A 107 8.93 2.41 -12.08
C ILE A 107 9.34 1.08 -12.74
N ASP A 108 10.57 1.01 -13.26
CA ASP A 108 11.07 -0.19 -13.94
C ASP A 108 11.21 -1.38 -12.97
N GLU A 109 11.60 -1.13 -11.72
CA GLU A 109 11.61 -2.13 -10.66
C GLU A 109 10.20 -2.69 -10.39
N LEU A 110 9.20 -1.82 -10.19
CA LEU A 110 7.81 -2.25 -9.95
C LEU A 110 7.23 -3.04 -11.12
N ILE A 111 7.59 -2.68 -12.35
CA ILE A 111 7.16 -3.41 -13.55
C ILE A 111 7.81 -4.79 -13.59
N GLY A 112 9.11 -4.89 -13.31
CA GLY A 112 9.81 -6.18 -13.21
C GLY A 112 9.19 -7.07 -12.12
N GLN A 113 8.92 -6.51 -10.95
CA GLN A 113 8.25 -7.21 -9.84
C GLN A 113 6.85 -7.69 -10.23
N ALA A 114 6.07 -6.89 -10.94
CA ALA A 114 4.74 -7.30 -11.43
C ALA A 114 4.84 -8.44 -12.44
N ASP A 115 5.78 -8.37 -13.38
CA ASP A 115 6.01 -9.42 -14.39
C ASP A 115 6.42 -10.74 -13.73
N ASP A 116 7.36 -10.70 -12.79
CA ASP A 116 7.79 -11.87 -12.01
C ASP A 116 6.63 -12.43 -11.18
N ALA A 117 5.85 -11.57 -10.54
CA ALA A 117 4.74 -11.97 -9.68
C ALA A 117 3.66 -12.75 -10.45
N PHE A 118 3.35 -12.37 -11.70
CA PHE A 118 2.37 -13.09 -12.53
C PHE A 118 2.92 -14.38 -13.13
N LYS A 119 4.22 -14.43 -13.43
CA LYS A 119 4.85 -15.59 -14.08
C LYS A 119 5.26 -16.69 -13.12
N MET A 120 5.67 -16.30 -11.91
CA MET A 120 6.23 -17.23 -10.94
C MET A 120 5.15 -17.76 -9.98
N PRO A 121 5.05 -19.09 -9.82
CA PRO A 121 4.13 -19.65 -8.85
C PRO A 121 4.58 -19.36 -7.42
N TYR A 122 3.65 -19.46 -6.50
CA TYR A 122 3.94 -19.59 -5.08
C TYR A 122 3.28 -20.85 -4.52
N TYR A 123 3.70 -21.24 -3.32
CA TYR A 123 3.19 -22.44 -2.67
C TYR A 123 2.63 -22.07 -1.29
N GLU A 124 1.44 -22.55 -1.00
CA GLU A 124 0.87 -22.44 0.34
C GLU A 124 1.61 -23.37 1.31
N ILE A 125 1.50 -23.09 2.62
CA ILE A 125 2.13 -23.90 3.64
C ILE A 125 1.58 -25.34 3.55
N ALA A 126 2.50 -26.30 3.53
CA ALA A 126 2.19 -27.72 3.40
C ALA A 126 1.51 -28.15 2.09
N SER A 127 1.58 -27.31 1.04
CA SER A 127 1.10 -27.63 -0.29
C SER A 127 2.26 -27.75 -1.28
N THR A 128 2.21 -28.75 -2.15
CA THR A 128 3.10 -28.89 -3.31
C THR A 128 2.46 -28.39 -4.59
N GLU A 129 1.20 -27.95 -4.54
CA GLU A 129 0.50 -27.43 -5.70
C GLU A 129 0.93 -25.98 -5.97
N PRO A 130 1.38 -25.66 -7.19
CA PRO A 130 1.69 -24.30 -7.58
C PRO A 130 0.42 -23.45 -7.66
N ARG A 131 0.46 -22.26 -7.06
CA ARG A 131 -0.58 -21.24 -7.18
C ARG A 131 -0.04 -20.05 -7.95
N TYR A 132 -0.88 -19.47 -8.78
CA TYR A 132 -0.57 -18.26 -9.54
C TYR A 132 -1.49 -17.14 -9.09
N ILE A 133 -0.97 -15.94 -8.98
CA ILE A 133 -1.79 -14.79 -8.65
C ILE A 133 -2.66 -14.39 -9.85
N SER A 134 -3.86 -13.92 -9.57
CA SER A 134 -4.77 -13.32 -10.55
C SER A 134 -4.81 -11.79 -10.44
N THR A 135 -4.31 -11.25 -9.34
CA THR A 135 -4.29 -9.81 -9.08
C THR A 135 -2.98 -9.45 -8.38
N PHE A 136 -2.34 -8.40 -8.87
CA PHE A 136 -1.14 -7.83 -8.26
C PHE A 136 -1.44 -6.44 -7.71
N ILE A 137 -1.01 -6.19 -6.49
CA ILE A 137 -1.24 -4.94 -5.78
C ILE A 137 0.09 -4.26 -5.53
N VAL A 138 0.21 -2.99 -5.89
CA VAL A 138 1.32 -2.12 -5.48
C VAL A 138 0.81 -1.24 -4.35
N ALA A 139 1.30 -1.48 -3.13
CA ALA A 139 0.93 -0.71 -1.94
C ALA A 139 2.10 0.20 -1.53
N ILE A 140 1.85 1.50 -1.38
CA ILE A 140 2.86 2.45 -0.94
C ILE A 140 2.40 3.22 0.30
N SER A 141 3.32 3.50 1.20
CA SER A 141 3.02 4.29 2.40
C SER A 141 2.95 5.80 2.15
N GLY A 142 3.36 6.26 0.98
CA GLY A 142 3.29 7.64 0.50
C GLY A 142 2.22 7.83 -0.57
N ARG A 143 2.52 8.64 -1.58
CA ARG A 143 1.64 8.97 -2.70
C ARG A 143 2.26 8.58 -4.05
N PHE A 144 1.41 8.17 -4.97
CA PHE A 144 1.80 8.11 -6.37
C PHE A 144 1.68 9.50 -7.00
N THR A 145 2.70 9.95 -7.72
CA THR A 145 2.52 11.12 -8.59
C THR A 145 1.56 10.78 -9.73
N SER A 146 0.87 11.77 -10.29
CA SER A 146 -0.17 11.60 -11.31
C SER A 146 0.29 10.77 -12.52
N ASN A 147 1.55 10.88 -12.93
CA ASN A 147 2.12 10.15 -14.06
C ASN A 147 2.77 8.82 -13.67
N ALA A 148 2.91 8.48 -12.38
CA ALA A 148 3.55 7.23 -11.96
C ALA A 148 2.68 6.01 -12.30
N LYS A 149 1.40 6.06 -11.91
CA LYS A 149 0.43 4.99 -12.21
C LYS A 149 0.30 4.78 -13.72
N ASP A 150 0.18 5.85 -14.50
CA ASP A 150 0.07 5.78 -15.97
C ASP A 150 1.29 5.14 -16.59
N LYS A 151 2.50 5.49 -16.17
CA LYS A 151 3.74 4.88 -16.65
C LYS A 151 3.82 3.39 -16.34
N ILE A 152 3.43 2.97 -15.14
CA ILE A 152 3.40 1.55 -14.77
C ILE A 152 2.41 0.82 -15.68
N VAL A 153 1.18 1.30 -15.78
CA VAL A 153 0.13 0.68 -16.60
C VAL A 153 0.53 0.60 -18.09
N GLN A 154 1.17 1.64 -18.65
CA GLN A 154 1.60 1.64 -20.05
C GLN A 154 2.70 0.62 -20.36
N LYS A 155 3.55 0.31 -19.39
CA LYS A 155 4.69 -0.60 -19.59
C LYS A 155 4.35 -2.06 -19.29
N VAL A 156 3.31 -2.36 -18.49
CA VAL A 156 2.88 -3.75 -18.27
C VAL A 156 2.06 -4.27 -19.45
N PRO A 157 2.08 -5.59 -19.72
CA PRO A 157 1.28 -6.18 -20.78
C PRO A 157 -0.21 -5.87 -20.64
N ARG A 158 -0.90 -5.56 -21.72
CA ARG A 158 -2.33 -5.21 -21.74
C ARG A 158 -3.22 -6.25 -21.05
N GLY A 159 -2.84 -7.53 -21.16
CA GLY A 159 -3.60 -8.64 -20.58
C GLY A 159 -3.70 -8.62 -19.05
N VAL A 160 -2.84 -7.86 -18.36
CA VAL A 160 -2.85 -7.78 -16.88
C VAL A 160 -3.37 -6.44 -16.32
N TRP A 161 -3.79 -5.51 -17.18
CA TRP A 161 -4.24 -4.19 -16.71
C TRP A 161 -5.40 -4.26 -15.71
N GLY A 162 -6.39 -5.12 -15.96
CA GLY A 162 -7.51 -5.33 -15.05
C GLY A 162 -7.15 -6.08 -13.75
N SER A 163 -5.92 -6.58 -13.67
CA SER A 163 -5.40 -7.35 -12.54
C SER A 163 -4.33 -6.57 -11.73
N LEU A 164 -4.16 -5.28 -12.01
CA LEU A 164 -3.20 -4.41 -11.34
C LEU A 164 -3.94 -3.38 -10.49
N LEU A 165 -3.66 -3.34 -9.19
CA LEU A 165 -4.24 -2.38 -8.24
C LEU A 165 -3.16 -1.54 -7.58
N PHE A 166 -3.51 -0.30 -7.24
CA PHE A 166 -2.63 0.64 -6.56
C PHE A 166 -3.27 1.10 -5.25
N LEU A 167 -2.57 0.88 -4.15
CA LEU A 167 -2.94 1.37 -2.83
C LEU A 167 -1.91 2.41 -2.40
N ASP A 168 -2.30 3.66 -2.30
CA ASP A 168 -1.51 4.70 -1.69
C ASP A 168 -1.97 4.96 -0.25
N ARG A 169 -1.25 5.82 0.46
CA ARG A 169 -1.53 6.16 1.85
C ARG A 169 -2.99 6.57 2.07
N GLU A 170 -3.56 7.37 1.17
CA GLU A 170 -4.93 7.88 1.31
C GLU A 170 -5.95 6.73 1.28
N LEU A 171 -5.82 5.84 0.29
CA LEU A 171 -6.69 4.68 0.19
C LEU A 171 -6.47 3.67 1.33
N ILE A 172 -5.22 3.50 1.78
CA ILE A 172 -4.90 2.63 2.93
C ILE A 172 -5.55 3.17 4.20
N LEU A 173 -5.50 4.49 4.45
CA LEU A 173 -6.18 5.10 5.60
C LEU A 173 -7.69 4.95 5.53
N GLU A 174 -8.28 5.07 4.35
CA GLU A 174 -9.70 4.80 4.13
C GLU A 174 -10.08 3.34 4.45
N LEU A 175 -9.26 2.38 4.01
CA LEU A 175 -9.45 0.96 4.32
C LEU A 175 -9.27 0.69 5.82
N ILE A 176 -8.30 1.33 6.48
CA ILE A 176 -8.13 1.27 7.93
C ILE A 176 -9.39 1.78 8.63
N GLY A 177 -9.92 2.93 8.24
CA GLY A 177 -11.16 3.47 8.80
C GLY A 177 -12.35 2.52 8.67
N ARG A 178 -12.41 1.76 7.58
CA ARG A 178 -13.49 0.80 7.31
C ARG A 178 -13.35 -0.51 8.06
N TYR A 179 -12.14 -1.06 8.15
CA TYR A 179 -11.92 -2.43 8.63
C TYR A 179 -11.22 -2.51 9.97
N TRP A 180 -10.65 -1.42 10.45
CA TRP A 180 -9.90 -1.38 11.70
C TRP A 180 -10.67 -0.67 12.83
N ALA A 181 -11.74 0.04 12.50
CA ALA A 181 -12.61 0.65 13.50
C ALA A 181 -13.10 -0.43 14.47
N VAL A 182 -12.85 -0.22 15.75
CA VAL A 182 -13.26 -1.13 16.83
C VAL A 182 -14.79 -1.13 16.88
N SER A 183 -15.38 -2.29 16.69
CA SER A 183 -16.77 -2.57 17.08
C SER A 183 -16.90 -2.55 18.60
#